data_de0af8f821a594015070b77da2de0b00
#
_entry.id   de0af8f821a594015070b77da2de0b00
#
_cell.length_a   1.000
_cell.length_b   1.000
_cell.length_c   1.000
_cell.angle_alpha   90.00
_cell.angle_beta   90.00
_cell.angle_gamma   90.00
#
_symmetry.space_group_name_H-M   'P 1'
#
loop_
_entity.id
_entity.type
_entity.pdbx_description
1 polymer ?
#
loop_
_entity_poly.entity_id
_entity_poly.type
_entity_poly.pdbx_seq_one_letter_code
_entity_poly.pdbx_strand_id
1 'polypeptide(L)'
;KLVLSKNEEYWGEKAKIPTVSILISPNSETNFLKLLSGEINFLSGIDSKRIPELDKYQILNSPSNLSLILALNPKEKPFDDIEVRKAINLAIDKNKIIQLAMNGKGSPIYTNMSPVMSKFLWAAPEEKADPQKAKQILEEKKLLPIKFTLKVPNSSKIYLDTAQSIKEQLKEVGITVDLEIIEWATWLSDVYTNRKYEASLAGLAGKMEPDAILRRYTSTYAKNFTNFNNARYDALIEEAKRTSNEAKQVENYKEAQKILAEEQAAIFLMDPNTIIATEKGLEGFEFYPLPYFNFAKLYFKK
;
A
#
# COMPACT_ATOMS: atom_id res chain seq x y z
N LYS A 1 27.49 -0.26 4.36
CA LYS A 1 27.48 -1.67 4.72
C LYS A 1 27.30 -1.81 6.23
N LEU A 2 26.35 -2.65 6.67
CA LEU A 2 26.20 -3.09 8.06
C LEU A 2 26.61 -4.57 8.15
N VAL A 3 27.33 -4.93 9.18
CA VAL A 3 27.76 -6.31 9.44
C VAL A 3 27.21 -6.74 10.79
N LEU A 4 26.47 -7.85 10.80
CA LEU A 4 25.94 -8.48 12.00
C LEU A 4 26.70 -9.77 12.24
N SER A 5 27.20 -9.96 13.44
CA SER A 5 27.86 -11.20 13.87
C SER A 5 26.96 -11.96 14.84
N LYS A 6 27.03 -13.28 14.81
CA LYS A 6 26.35 -14.14 15.75
C LYS A 6 26.79 -13.82 17.18
N ASN A 7 25.81 -13.69 18.08
CA ASN A 7 26.07 -13.55 19.50
C ASN A 7 26.13 -14.96 20.15
N GLU A 8 27.33 -15.40 20.53
CA GLU A 8 27.53 -16.70 21.14
C GLU A 8 27.00 -16.79 22.58
N GLU A 9 26.76 -15.62 23.22
CA GLU A 9 26.20 -15.54 24.58
C GLU A 9 24.69 -15.28 24.59
N TYR A 10 24.04 -15.35 23.40
CA TYR A 10 22.60 -15.14 23.33
C TYR A 10 21.84 -16.19 24.14
N TRP A 11 20.94 -15.75 24.99
CA TRP A 11 20.18 -16.59 25.91
C TRP A 11 19.10 -17.47 25.25
N GLY A 12 18.65 -17.10 24.01
CA GLY A 12 17.68 -17.85 23.23
C GLY A 12 18.31 -18.76 22.19
N GLU A 13 17.56 -19.09 21.13
CA GLU A 13 18.08 -19.89 20.02
C GLU A 13 19.17 -19.11 19.27
N LYS A 14 20.37 -19.67 19.23
CA LYS A 14 21.52 -19.03 18.58
C LYS A 14 21.41 -19.08 17.06
N ALA A 15 21.83 -18.00 16.41
CA ALA A 15 21.88 -17.94 14.95
C ALA A 15 22.77 -19.06 14.37
N LYS A 16 22.35 -19.63 13.23
CA LYS A 16 23.09 -20.68 12.54
C LYS A 16 24.14 -20.12 11.57
N ILE A 17 23.85 -18.92 11.01
CA ILE A 17 24.78 -18.19 10.14
C ILE A 17 25.68 -17.30 11.01
N PRO A 18 27.00 -17.42 10.91
CA PRO A 18 27.94 -16.68 11.79
C PRO A 18 27.97 -15.19 11.48
N THR A 19 27.76 -14.79 10.22
CA THR A 19 27.85 -13.37 9.81
C THR A 19 26.85 -13.06 8.70
N VAL A 20 26.12 -11.93 8.85
CA VAL A 20 25.24 -11.36 7.82
C VAL A 20 25.75 -9.98 7.44
N SER A 21 26.02 -9.76 6.15
CA SER A 21 26.42 -8.47 5.60
C SER A 21 25.23 -7.81 4.87
N ILE A 22 24.79 -6.66 5.34
CA ILE A 22 23.73 -5.88 4.70
C ILE A 22 24.38 -4.79 3.86
N LEU A 23 24.20 -4.86 2.55
CA LEU A 23 24.65 -3.84 1.61
C LEU A 23 23.53 -2.81 1.40
N ILE A 24 23.81 -1.55 1.68
CA ILE A 24 22.88 -0.46 1.50
C ILE A 24 23.16 0.19 0.14
N SER A 25 22.19 0.14 -0.76
CA SER A 25 22.27 0.78 -2.07
C SER A 25 20.89 1.34 -2.46
N PRO A 26 20.82 2.58 -2.94
CA PRO A 26 19.56 3.19 -3.36
C PRO A 26 19.09 2.73 -4.75
N ASN A 27 19.98 2.09 -5.54
CA ASN A 27 19.69 1.71 -6.92
C ASN A 27 19.24 0.25 -6.97
N SER A 28 17.97 0.03 -7.29
CA SER A 28 17.36 -1.32 -7.39
C SER A 28 17.96 -2.16 -8.51
N GLU A 29 18.32 -1.55 -9.65
CA GLU A 29 18.94 -2.26 -10.77
C GLU A 29 20.33 -2.78 -10.39
N THR A 30 21.14 -1.94 -9.75
CA THR A 30 22.44 -2.36 -9.22
C THR A 30 22.31 -3.53 -8.24
N ASN A 31 21.29 -3.48 -7.36
CA ASN A 31 21.05 -4.55 -6.39
C ASN A 31 20.65 -5.85 -7.10
N PHE A 32 19.82 -5.76 -8.14
CA PHE A 32 19.42 -6.91 -8.93
C PHE A 32 20.61 -7.55 -9.66
N LEU A 33 21.49 -6.75 -10.26
CA LEU A 33 22.71 -7.24 -10.90
C LEU A 33 23.67 -7.90 -9.90
N LYS A 34 23.77 -7.38 -8.68
CA LYS A 34 24.55 -8.02 -7.59
C LYS A 34 23.99 -9.38 -7.21
N LEU A 35 22.68 -9.55 -7.21
CA LEU A 35 22.06 -10.85 -7.02
C LEU A 35 22.44 -11.80 -8.16
N LEU A 36 22.27 -11.39 -9.41
CA LEU A 36 22.59 -12.23 -10.57
C LEU A 36 24.07 -12.64 -10.64
N SER A 37 24.97 -11.77 -10.21
CA SER A 37 26.42 -12.07 -10.13
C SER A 37 26.82 -12.94 -8.95
N GLY A 38 25.91 -13.20 -8.00
CA GLY A 38 26.22 -13.92 -6.77
C GLY A 38 26.96 -13.10 -5.70
N GLU A 39 27.10 -11.77 -5.88
CA GLU A 39 27.67 -10.89 -4.87
C GLU A 39 26.81 -10.84 -3.60
N ILE A 40 25.49 -11.05 -3.76
CA ILE A 40 24.54 -11.14 -2.64
C ILE A 40 23.68 -12.40 -2.78
N ASN A 41 23.28 -12.97 -1.64
CA ASN A 41 22.50 -14.21 -1.54
C ASN A 41 21.00 -13.97 -1.26
N PHE A 42 20.64 -12.73 -0.97
CA PHE A 42 19.30 -12.34 -0.55
C PHE A 42 19.00 -10.93 -1.07
N LEU A 43 17.87 -10.75 -1.77
CA LEU A 43 17.41 -9.45 -2.21
C LEU A 43 15.90 -9.32 -1.98
N SER A 44 15.48 -8.29 -1.25
CA SER A 44 14.08 -7.91 -1.05
C SER A 44 13.68 -6.79 -2.01
N GLY A 45 12.40 -6.72 -2.36
CA GLY A 45 11.87 -5.68 -3.25
C GLY A 45 12.12 -5.96 -4.73
N ILE A 46 12.06 -7.23 -5.13
CA ILE A 46 12.15 -7.66 -6.52
C ILE A 46 10.94 -7.10 -7.31
N ASP A 47 11.22 -6.47 -8.46
CA ASP A 47 10.18 -6.19 -9.45
C ASP A 47 9.59 -7.52 -9.95
N SER A 48 8.29 -7.71 -9.76
CA SER A 48 7.59 -8.93 -10.15
C SER A 48 7.74 -9.30 -11.63
N LYS A 49 7.98 -8.31 -12.50
CA LYS A 49 8.20 -8.51 -13.93
C LYS A 49 9.55 -9.17 -14.22
N ARG A 50 10.48 -9.11 -13.29
CA ARG A 50 11.83 -9.69 -13.42
C ARG A 50 11.97 -11.10 -12.80
N ILE A 51 10.90 -11.65 -12.20
CA ILE A 51 10.91 -13.02 -11.67
C ILE A 51 11.38 -14.07 -12.71
N PRO A 52 10.99 -13.98 -14.00
CA PRO A 52 11.45 -14.94 -15.00
C PRO A 52 12.98 -14.99 -15.22
N GLU A 53 13.71 -13.94 -14.79
CA GLU A 53 15.18 -13.90 -14.89
C GLU A 53 15.88 -14.63 -13.71
N LEU A 54 15.10 -15.11 -12.73
CA LEU A 54 15.57 -15.63 -11.43
C LEU A 54 15.36 -17.14 -11.27
N ASP A 55 15.46 -17.92 -12.34
CA ASP A 55 15.27 -19.39 -12.35
C ASP A 55 16.22 -20.15 -11.41
N LYS A 56 17.40 -19.58 -11.14
CA LYS A 56 18.41 -20.12 -10.23
C LYS A 56 18.17 -19.81 -8.76
N TYR A 57 17.20 -18.93 -8.46
CA TYR A 57 16.89 -18.46 -7.12
C TYR A 57 15.59 -19.05 -6.58
N GLN A 58 15.43 -19.02 -5.29
CA GLN A 58 14.15 -19.28 -4.62
C GLN A 58 13.40 -17.96 -4.52
N ILE A 59 12.15 -17.95 -4.98
CA ILE A 59 11.28 -16.77 -4.91
C ILE A 59 10.28 -16.96 -3.78
N LEU A 60 10.30 -16.03 -2.84
CA LEU A 60 9.38 -15.95 -1.72
C LEU A 60 8.50 -14.71 -1.92
N ASN A 61 7.20 -14.82 -1.63
CA ASN A 61 6.32 -13.65 -1.70
C ASN A 61 5.21 -13.73 -0.64
N SER A 62 4.80 -12.58 -0.11
CA SER A 62 3.73 -12.44 0.87
C SER A 62 3.15 -11.03 0.82
N PRO A 63 1.88 -10.82 1.22
CA PRO A 63 1.35 -9.48 1.43
C PRO A 63 2.28 -8.62 2.28
N SER A 64 2.43 -7.35 1.92
CA SER A 64 3.39 -6.46 2.58
C SER A 64 2.83 -5.71 3.78
N ASN A 65 1.54 -5.85 4.06
CA ASN A 65 0.82 -5.00 5.00
C ASN A 65 0.97 -3.51 4.65
N LEU A 66 0.75 -3.19 3.38
CA LEU A 66 0.78 -1.83 2.86
C LEU A 66 -0.52 -1.53 2.13
N SER A 67 -1.16 -0.42 2.47
CA SER A 67 -2.32 0.05 1.72
C SER A 67 -1.89 1.06 0.68
N LEU A 68 -1.88 0.67 -0.60
CA LEU A 68 -1.73 1.60 -1.71
C LEU A 68 -3.09 2.25 -1.99
N ILE A 69 -3.14 3.56 -1.94
CA ILE A 69 -4.37 4.35 -2.08
C ILE A 69 -4.24 5.43 -3.14
N LEU A 70 -5.36 5.78 -3.74
CA LEU A 70 -5.56 7.05 -4.46
C LEU A 70 -6.30 8.00 -3.52
N ALA A 71 -5.60 9.00 -3.01
CA ALA A 71 -6.18 10.07 -2.22
C ALA A 71 -6.76 11.13 -3.17
N LEU A 72 -8.05 11.43 -3.02
CA LEU A 72 -8.76 12.51 -3.68
C LEU A 72 -9.03 13.58 -2.61
N ASN A 73 -8.56 14.80 -2.82
CA ASN A 73 -8.65 15.85 -1.80
C ASN A 73 -10.07 16.44 -1.74
N PRO A 74 -10.88 16.16 -0.70
CA PRO A 74 -12.25 16.65 -0.62
C PRO A 74 -12.36 18.17 -0.39
N LYS A 75 -11.25 18.87 -0.24
CA LYS A 75 -11.19 20.34 -0.19
C LYS A 75 -11.01 20.98 -1.57
N GLU A 76 -10.72 20.17 -2.58
CA GLU A 76 -10.53 20.61 -3.96
C GLU A 76 -11.67 20.10 -4.85
N LYS A 77 -12.13 20.96 -5.78
CA LYS A 77 -13.09 20.54 -6.78
C LYS A 77 -12.42 19.69 -7.85
N PRO A 78 -13.14 18.66 -8.35
CA PRO A 78 -14.53 18.31 -8.08
C PRO A 78 -14.69 17.27 -6.94
N PHE A 79 -13.65 17.02 -6.15
CA PHE A 79 -13.62 15.94 -5.15
C PHE A 79 -14.35 16.28 -3.84
N ASP A 80 -14.85 17.52 -3.69
CA ASP A 80 -15.80 17.91 -2.65
C ASP A 80 -17.13 17.16 -2.80
N ASP A 81 -17.50 16.77 -4.03
CA ASP A 81 -18.66 15.92 -4.30
C ASP A 81 -18.33 14.45 -4.11
N ILE A 82 -19.03 13.80 -3.16
CA ILE A 82 -18.86 12.36 -2.88
C ILE A 82 -19.22 11.49 -4.09
N GLU A 83 -20.17 11.92 -4.94
CA GLU A 83 -20.59 11.14 -6.10
C GLU A 83 -19.51 11.10 -7.17
N VAL A 84 -18.70 12.16 -7.30
CA VAL A 84 -17.49 12.11 -8.13
C VAL A 84 -16.49 11.08 -7.60
N ARG A 85 -16.24 11.08 -6.28
CA ARG A 85 -15.31 10.12 -5.68
C ARG A 85 -15.80 8.67 -5.84
N LYS A 86 -17.11 8.44 -5.66
CA LYS A 86 -17.74 7.11 -5.88
C LYS A 86 -17.66 6.68 -7.34
N ALA A 87 -17.94 7.60 -8.29
CA ALA A 87 -17.84 7.28 -9.70
C ALA A 87 -16.40 6.95 -10.11
N ILE A 88 -15.41 7.67 -9.59
CA ILE A 88 -13.99 7.35 -9.82
C ILE A 88 -13.64 5.96 -9.26
N ASN A 89 -14.09 5.63 -8.03
CA ASN A 89 -13.86 4.30 -7.45
C ASN A 89 -14.49 3.19 -8.31
N LEU A 90 -15.72 3.41 -8.76
CA LEU A 90 -16.47 2.45 -9.59
C LEU A 90 -15.83 2.27 -10.99
N ALA A 91 -15.17 3.30 -11.53
CA ALA A 91 -14.48 3.22 -12.81
C ALA A 91 -13.16 2.43 -12.75
N ILE A 92 -12.57 2.25 -11.55
CA ILE A 92 -11.24 1.68 -11.38
C ILE A 92 -11.30 0.18 -11.11
N ASP A 93 -10.82 -0.63 -12.05
CA ASP A 93 -10.58 -2.06 -11.88
C ASP A 93 -9.23 -2.28 -11.16
N LYS A 94 -9.31 -2.63 -9.89
CA LYS A 94 -8.14 -2.88 -9.02
C LYS A 94 -7.33 -4.08 -9.48
N ASN A 95 -7.97 -5.10 -10.05
CA ASN A 95 -7.28 -6.29 -10.55
C ASN A 95 -6.44 -5.97 -11.80
N LYS A 96 -6.93 -5.09 -12.68
CA LYS A 96 -6.12 -4.58 -13.81
C LYS A 96 -4.88 -3.82 -13.32
N ILE A 97 -5.03 -2.99 -12.27
CA ILE A 97 -3.89 -2.31 -11.65
C ILE A 97 -2.88 -3.33 -11.10
N ILE A 98 -3.34 -4.31 -10.32
CA ILE A 98 -2.49 -5.35 -9.73
C ILE A 98 -1.78 -6.14 -10.83
N GLN A 99 -2.49 -6.49 -11.90
CA GLN A 99 -1.90 -7.21 -13.03
C GLN A 99 -0.81 -6.36 -13.72
N LEU A 100 -1.07 -5.08 -13.97
CA LEU A 100 -0.14 -4.20 -14.67
C LEU A 100 1.08 -3.83 -13.80
N ALA A 101 0.85 -3.42 -12.55
CA ALA A 101 1.90 -2.89 -11.67
C ALA A 101 2.69 -3.99 -10.96
N MET A 102 2.06 -5.15 -10.68
CA MET A 102 2.62 -6.21 -9.82
C MET A 102 2.60 -7.60 -10.47
N ASN A 103 2.28 -7.71 -11.77
CA ASN A 103 2.15 -9.00 -12.45
C ASN A 103 1.30 -10.02 -11.66
N GLY A 104 0.18 -9.54 -11.11
CA GLY A 104 -0.74 -10.31 -10.29
C GLY A 104 -0.27 -10.58 -8.83
N LYS A 105 0.88 -10.03 -8.41
CA LYS A 105 1.42 -10.23 -7.06
C LYS A 105 0.96 -9.15 -6.09
N GLY A 106 -0.30 -9.22 -5.68
CA GLY A 106 -0.94 -8.30 -4.75
C GLY A 106 -2.38 -8.72 -4.48
N SER A 107 -2.99 -8.11 -3.49
CA SER A 107 -4.39 -8.33 -3.15
C SER A 107 -5.17 -7.02 -3.27
N PRO A 108 -6.34 -6.99 -3.91
CA PRO A 108 -7.18 -5.81 -3.88
C PRO A 108 -7.63 -5.52 -2.44
N ILE A 109 -7.71 -4.25 -2.09
CA ILE A 109 -8.23 -3.82 -0.79
C ILE A 109 -9.39 -2.86 -0.98
N TYR A 110 -10.35 -2.92 -0.06
CA TYR A 110 -11.59 -2.11 -0.09
C TYR A 110 -11.70 -1.20 1.13
N THR A 111 -10.68 -1.24 1.98
CA THR A 111 -10.52 -0.41 3.18
C THR A 111 -9.03 -0.11 3.39
N ASN A 112 -8.72 0.72 4.37
CA ASN A 112 -7.35 1.11 4.71
C ASN A 112 -6.53 0.04 5.45
N MET A 113 -7.05 -1.19 5.54
CA MET A 113 -6.42 -2.28 6.28
C MET A 113 -6.10 -3.46 5.36
N SER A 114 -4.89 -3.99 5.47
CA SER A 114 -4.45 -5.17 4.73
C SER A 114 -5.13 -6.44 5.24
N PRO A 115 -5.35 -7.46 4.37
CA PRO A 115 -5.83 -8.79 4.76
C PRO A 115 -5.01 -9.49 5.86
N VAL A 116 -3.74 -9.13 6.05
CA VAL A 116 -2.91 -9.68 7.15
C VAL A 116 -3.43 -9.31 8.54
N MET A 117 -4.25 -8.26 8.63
CA MET A 117 -4.91 -7.82 9.86
C MET A 117 -6.31 -8.45 10.05
N SER A 118 -6.50 -9.70 9.66
CA SER A 118 -7.77 -10.40 9.52
C SER A 118 -8.73 -10.26 10.70
N LYS A 119 -8.23 -10.25 11.93
CA LYS A 119 -9.01 -10.07 13.16
C LYS A 119 -9.80 -8.76 13.17
N PHE A 120 -9.16 -7.69 12.73
CA PHE A 120 -9.69 -6.33 12.75
C PHE A 120 -10.26 -5.87 11.42
N LEU A 121 -9.99 -6.63 10.35
CA LEU A 121 -10.44 -6.31 9.00
C LEU A 121 -11.97 -6.38 8.90
N TRP A 122 -12.58 -5.33 8.41
CA TRP A 122 -13.96 -5.39 7.94
C TRP A 122 -14.01 -6.15 6.62
N ALA A 123 -14.86 -7.18 6.55
CA ALA A 123 -15.10 -7.93 5.34
C ALA A 123 -15.94 -7.09 4.36
N ALA A 124 -15.29 -6.13 3.73
CA ALA A 124 -15.92 -5.30 2.71
C ALA A 124 -16.41 -6.17 1.55
N PRO A 125 -17.60 -5.89 1.00
CA PRO A 125 -18.03 -6.54 -0.23
C PRO A 125 -17.05 -6.22 -1.36
N GLU A 126 -16.76 -7.19 -2.20
CA GLU A 126 -15.98 -6.97 -3.41
C GLU A 126 -16.78 -6.07 -4.36
N GLU A 127 -16.28 -4.87 -4.59
CA GLU A 127 -16.84 -3.97 -5.60
C GLU A 127 -16.17 -4.26 -6.94
N LYS A 128 -16.94 -4.80 -7.86
CA LYS A 128 -16.51 -4.95 -9.26
C LYS A 128 -16.56 -3.59 -9.94
N ALA A 129 -15.52 -3.28 -10.70
CA ALA A 129 -15.52 -2.07 -11.52
C ALA A 129 -16.65 -2.12 -12.55
N ASP A 130 -17.32 -0.97 -12.69
CA ASP A 130 -18.35 -0.74 -13.69
C ASP A 130 -18.16 0.66 -14.33
N PRO A 131 -17.25 0.76 -15.33
CA PRO A 131 -16.97 2.03 -15.98
C PRO A 131 -18.20 2.63 -16.69
N GLN A 132 -19.10 1.77 -17.18
CA GLN A 132 -20.31 2.24 -17.88
C GLN A 132 -21.25 2.95 -16.90
N LYS A 133 -21.50 2.33 -15.75
CA LYS A 133 -22.29 2.94 -14.68
C LYS A 133 -21.64 4.19 -14.10
N ALA A 134 -20.32 4.17 -13.94
CA ALA A 134 -19.55 5.35 -13.50
C ALA A 134 -19.77 6.52 -14.45
N LYS A 135 -19.63 6.29 -15.76
CA LYS A 135 -19.85 7.31 -16.79
C LYS A 135 -21.29 7.82 -16.78
N GLN A 136 -22.27 6.92 -16.69
CA GLN A 136 -23.69 7.30 -16.60
C GLN A 136 -23.95 8.22 -15.40
N ILE A 137 -23.44 7.90 -14.20
CA ILE A 137 -23.59 8.75 -13.00
C ILE A 137 -23.03 10.15 -13.25
N LEU A 138 -21.83 10.25 -13.85
CA LEU A 138 -21.19 11.53 -14.13
C LEU A 138 -21.95 12.36 -15.15
N GLU A 139 -22.52 11.73 -16.19
CA GLU A 139 -23.32 12.40 -17.23
C GLU A 139 -24.68 12.88 -16.69
N GLU A 140 -25.42 12.03 -15.98
CA GLU A 140 -26.72 12.35 -15.38
C GLU A 140 -26.63 13.52 -14.39
N LYS A 141 -25.55 13.57 -13.64
CA LYS A 141 -25.27 14.66 -12.68
C LYS A 141 -24.60 15.87 -13.31
N LYS A 142 -24.34 15.85 -14.63
CA LYS A 142 -23.67 16.95 -15.38
C LYS A 142 -22.32 17.34 -14.80
N LEU A 143 -21.53 16.35 -14.36
CA LEU A 143 -20.22 16.55 -13.74
C LEU A 143 -19.08 16.52 -14.77
N LEU A 144 -19.32 16.02 -15.99
CA LEU A 144 -18.33 16.01 -17.06
C LEU A 144 -18.29 17.34 -17.83
N PRO A 145 -17.13 17.72 -18.38
CA PRO A 145 -15.84 17.05 -18.28
C PRO A 145 -15.13 17.30 -16.96
N ILE A 146 -14.43 16.28 -16.46
CA ILE A 146 -13.54 16.38 -15.28
C ILE A 146 -12.09 16.34 -15.77
N LYS A 147 -11.27 17.24 -15.23
CA LYS A 147 -9.81 17.21 -15.42
C LYS A 147 -9.14 17.51 -14.08
N PHE A 148 -8.10 16.73 -13.73
CA PHE A 148 -7.32 16.96 -12.53
C PHE A 148 -5.87 16.49 -12.65
N THR A 149 -5.03 16.96 -11.75
CA THR A 149 -3.63 16.56 -11.62
C THR A 149 -3.48 15.46 -10.58
N LEU A 150 -2.84 14.36 -10.96
CA LEU A 150 -2.46 13.28 -10.06
C LEU A 150 -0.97 13.39 -9.73
N LYS A 151 -0.64 13.78 -8.49
CA LYS A 151 0.74 13.80 -7.99
C LYS A 151 1.21 12.38 -7.67
N VAL A 152 2.31 12.00 -8.29
CA VAL A 152 2.86 10.63 -8.24
C VAL A 152 4.28 10.66 -7.69
N PRO A 153 4.56 10.06 -6.52
CA PRO A 153 5.94 9.99 -6.03
C PRO A 153 6.79 9.06 -6.91
N ASN A 154 8.00 9.50 -7.26
CA ASN A 154 8.93 8.73 -8.10
C ASN A 154 9.71 7.63 -7.34
N SER A 155 9.44 7.47 -6.05
CA SER A 155 10.20 6.59 -5.16
C SER A 155 10.08 5.09 -5.48
N SER A 156 9.10 4.70 -6.30
CA SER A 156 8.92 3.31 -6.73
C SER A 156 8.15 3.23 -8.03
N LYS A 157 8.54 2.27 -8.88
CA LYS A 157 7.88 1.98 -10.16
C LYS A 157 6.40 1.61 -10.01
N ILE A 158 6.02 1.01 -8.87
CA ILE A 158 4.62 0.66 -8.59
C ILE A 158 3.70 1.88 -8.63
N TYR A 159 4.14 3.05 -8.16
CA TYR A 159 3.34 4.27 -8.23
C TYR A 159 3.13 4.72 -9.67
N LEU A 160 4.18 4.67 -10.50
CA LEU A 160 4.12 5.08 -11.91
C LEU A 160 3.19 4.17 -12.72
N ASP A 161 3.35 2.86 -12.59
CA ASP A 161 2.53 1.87 -13.28
C ASP A 161 1.06 1.95 -12.81
N THR A 162 0.82 2.16 -11.52
CA THR A 162 -0.53 2.37 -10.95
C THR A 162 -1.16 3.65 -11.50
N ALA A 163 -0.42 4.77 -11.51
CA ALA A 163 -0.91 6.04 -12.01
C ALA A 163 -1.28 5.97 -13.50
N GLN A 164 -0.45 5.31 -14.30
CA GLN A 164 -0.73 5.11 -15.72
C GLN A 164 -2.00 4.27 -15.93
N SER A 165 -2.18 3.20 -15.16
CA SER A 165 -3.41 2.38 -15.23
C SER A 165 -4.66 3.19 -14.84
N ILE A 166 -4.58 3.99 -13.79
CA ILE A 166 -5.69 4.87 -13.36
C ILE A 166 -6.03 5.87 -14.46
N LYS A 167 -5.03 6.53 -15.03
CA LYS A 167 -5.21 7.50 -16.11
C LYS A 167 -5.96 6.89 -17.30
N GLU A 168 -5.56 5.70 -17.76
CA GLU A 168 -6.21 5.04 -18.88
C GLU A 168 -7.65 4.63 -18.55
N GLN A 169 -7.89 4.06 -17.38
CA GLN A 169 -9.23 3.65 -16.96
C GLN A 169 -10.18 4.84 -16.80
N LEU A 170 -9.71 5.95 -16.22
CA LEU A 170 -10.54 7.15 -16.05
C LEU A 170 -10.83 7.87 -17.36
N LYS A 171 -9.94 7.76 -18.34
CA LYS A 171 -10.18 8.28 -19.70
C LYS A 171 -11.39 7.62 -20.37
N GLU A 172 -11.65 6.34 -20.11
CA GLU A 172 -12.80 5.60 -20.65
C GLU A 172 -14.14 6.20 -20.19
N VAL A 173 -14.16 6.85 -19.02
CA VAL A 173 -15.36 7.47 -18.44
C VAL A 173 -15.41 9.00 -18.62
N GLY A 174 -14.54 9.58 -19.46
CA GLY A 174 -14.55 11.02 -19.77
C GLY A 174 -13.78 11.89 -18.77
N ILE A 175 -12.91 11.29 -17.95
CA ILE A 175 -12.04 12.00 -17.00
C ILE A 175 -10.63 12.10 -17.55
N THR A 176 -10.06 13.29 -17.59
CA THR A 176 -8.68 13.55 -18.01
C THR A 176 -7.78 13.66 -16.77
N VAL A 177 -6.73 12.84 -16.71
CA VAL A 177 -5.76 12.85 -15.63
C VAL A 177 -4.39 13.29 -16.15
N ASP A 178 -3.88 14.39 -15.62
CA ASP A 178 -2.52 14.84 -15.86
C ASP A 178 -1.60 14.27 -14.77
N LEU A 179 -0.57 13.52 -15.15
CA LEU A 179 0.37 12.96 -14.20
C LEU A 179 1.49 13.96 -13.88
N GLU A 180 1.65 14.30 -12.62
CA GLU A 180 2.77 15.10 -12.10
C GLU A 180 3.67 14.20 -11.27
N ILE A 181 4.81 13.79 -11.86
CA ILE A 181 5.80 12.94 -11.18
C ILE A 181 6.69 13.84 -10.32
N ILE A 182 6.72 13.58 -9.02
CA ILE A 182 7.46 14.39 -8.04
C ILE A 182 8.40 13.55 -7.18
N GLU A 183 9.49 14.18 -6.75
CA GLU A 183 10.44 13.60 -5.80
C GLU A 183 9.77 13.32 -4.44
N TRP A 184 10.25 12.27 -3.75
CA TRP A 184 9.69 11.88 -2.45
C TRP A 184 9.71 13.01 -1.41
N ALA A 185 10.78 13.81 -1.37
CA ALA A 185 10.87 14.95 -0.46
C ALA A 185 9.80 16.01 -0.76
N THR A 186 9.55 16.28 -2.04
CA THR A 186 8.46 17.17 -2.49
C THR A 186 7.10 16.59 -2.15
N TRP A 187 6.91 15.28 -2.30
CA TRP A 187 5.67 14.63 -1.89
C TRP A 187 5.40 14.81 -0.40
N LEU A 188 6.43 14.60 0.45
CA LEU A 188 6.31 14.80 1.90
C LEU A 188 5.96 16.23 2.27
N SER A 189 6.54 17.23 1.59
CA SER A 189 6.26 18.65 1.86
C SER A 189 4.89 19.05 1.32
N ASP A 190 4.64 18.84 0.05
CA ASP A 190 3.47 19.39 -0.64
C ASP A 190 2.20 18.59 -0.37
N VAL A 191 2.25 17.26 -0.52
CA VAL A 191 1.07 16.40 -0.36
C VAL A 191 0.82 16.12 1.11
N TYR A 192 1.79 15.51 1.80
CA TYR A 192 1.57 14.98 3.14
C TYR A 192 1.46 16.08 4.20
N THR A 193 2.31 17.10 4.12
CA THR A 193 2.35 18.18 5.13
C THR A 193 1.41 19.33 4.77
N ASN A 194 1.58 19.89 3.57
CA ASN A 194 0.86 21.10 3.15
C ASN A 194 -0.48 20.84 2.47
N ARG A 195 -0.78 19.57 2.10
CA ARG A 195 -2.03 19.15 1.45
C ARG A 195 -2.32 19.90 0.14
N LYS A 196 -1.27 20.31 -0.58
CA LYS A 196 -1.32 20.99 -1.87
C LYS A 196 -1.41 19.98 -3.01
N TYR A 197 -2.56 19.36 -3.18
CA TYR A 197 -2.81 18.39 -4.24
C TYR A 197 -4.32 18.29 -4.52
N GLU A 198 -4.68 17.96 -5.75
CA GLU A 198 -6.03 17.56 -6.15
C GLU A 198 -6.20 16.06 -5.91
N ALA A 199 -5.30 15.25 -6.50
CA ALA A 199 -5.23 13.82 -6.29
C ALA A 199 -3.77 13.37 -6.08
N SER A 200 -3.54 12.29 -5.32
CA SER A 200 -2.22 11.73 -5.14
C SER A 200 -2.24 10.24 -4.84
N LEU A 201 -1.21 9.52 -5.31
CA LEU A 201 -0.94 8.16 -4.85
C LEU A 201 -0.12 8.17 -3.57
N ALA A 202 -0.44 7.24 -2.68
CA ALA A 202 0.30 7.03 -1.43
C ALA A 202 0.30 5.56 -1.03
N GLY A 203 1.45 5.08 -0.57
CA GLY A 203 1.57 3.79 0.11
C GLY A 203 1.63 4.00 1.62
N LEU A 204 0.63 3.54 2.33
CA LEU A 204 0.54 3.65 3.78
C LEU A 204 0.96 2.34 4.43
N ALA A 205 2.16 2.32 4.99
CA ALA A 205 2.67 1.15 5.70
C ALA A 205 1.74 0.75 6.84
N GLY A 206 1.40 -0.53 6.92
CA GLY A 206 0.61 -1.11 7.99
C GLY A 206 1.30 -1.03 9.34
N LYS A 207 0.55 -1.37 10.36
CA LYS A 207 1.00 -1.49 11.75
C LYS A 207 0.37 -2.74 12.33
N MET A 208 0.91 -3.26 13.42
CA MET A 208 0.28 -4.38 14.13
C MET A 208 -0.90 -3.94 14.99
N GLU A 209 -0.96 -2.67 15.31
CA GLU A 209 -2.03 -2.06 16.10
C GLU A 209 -3.04 -1.36 15.18
N PRO A 210 -4.31 -1.75 15.21
CA PRO A 210 -5.34 -1.19 14.32
C PRO A 210 -5.56 0.32 14.54
N ASP A 211 -5.48 0.81 15.78
CA ASP A 211 -5.56 2.24 16.08
C ASP A 211 -4.50 3.04 15.29
N ALA A 212 -3.27 2.55 15.24
CA ALA A 212 -2.19 3.24 14.53
C ALA A 212 -2.42 3.35 13.02
N ILE A 213 -3.27 2.49 12.45
CA ILE A 213 -3.71 2.54 11.05
C ILE A 213 -4.89 3.49 10.90
N LEU A 214 -5.93 3.29 11.71
CA LEU A 214 -7.23 3.97 11.57
C LEU A 214 -7.16 5.44 11.99
N ARG A 215 -6.44 5.79 13.05
CA ARG A 215 -6.31 7.20 13.49
C ARG A 215 -5.76 8.15 12.43
N ARG A 216 -5.14 7.63 11.35
CA ARG A 216 -4.64 8.44 10.23
C ARG A 216 -5.73 9.22 9.51
N TYR A 217 -6.98 8.80 9.68
CA TYR A 217 -8.15 9.40 9.05
C TYR A 217 -9.01 10.20 10.05
N THR A 218 -8.68 10.24 11.34
CA THR A 218 -9.42 11.08 12.29
C THR A 218 -9.21 12.56 12.00
N SER A 219 -10.25 13.37 12.18
CA SER A 219 -10.20 14.81 11.91
C SER A 219 -9.19 15.55 12.77
N THR A 220 -8.90 15.04 13.97
CA THR A 220 -7.95 15.60 14.94
C THR A 220 -6.51 15.19 14.69
N TYR A 221 -6.26 14.21 13.82
CA TYR A 221 -4.90 13.76 13.55
C TYR A 221 -4.17 14.73 12.62
N ALA A 222 -3.15 15.40 13.13
CA ALA A 222 -2.43 16.44 12.41
C ALA A 222 -1.85 15.96 11.05
N LYS A 223 -1.59 14.67 10.90
CA LYS A 223 -1.07 14.04 9.68
C LYS A 223 -2.14 13.36 8.83
N ASN A 224 -3.42 13.65 9.05
CA ASN A 224 -4.50 13.24 8.17
C ASN A 224 -4.43 14.07 6.87
N PHE A 225 -3.59 13.60 5.94
CA PHE A 225 -3.38 14.32 4.68
C PHE A 225 -4.53 14.15 3.69
N THR A 226 -5.39 13.14 3.87
CA THR A 226 -6.57 12.93 3.02
C THR A 226 -7.68 13.97 3.27
N ASN A 227 -7.57 14.79 4.31
CA ASN A 227 -8.58 15.75 4.73
C ASN A 227 -9.96 15.13 5.03
N PHE A 228 -10.01 13.81 5.26
CA PHE A 228 -11.23 13.14 5.66
C PHE A 228 -11.72 13.67 7.01
N ASN A 229 -13.02 13.89 7.13
CA ASN A 229 -13.64 14.45 8.34
C ASN A 229 -15.02 13.83 8.54
N ASN A 230 -15.17 13.01 9.58
CA ASN A 230 -16.44 12.40 9.95
C ASN A 230 -16.50 12.21 11.47
N ALA A 231 -17.44 12.90 12.12
CA ALA A 231 -17.57 12.88 13.59
C ALA A 231 -17.93 11.48 14.14
N ARG A 232 -18.68 10.66 13.40
CA ARG A 232 -19.00 9.28 13.80
C ARG A 232 -17.76 8.41 13.75
N TYR A 233 -16.94 8.56 12.70
CA TYR A 233 -15.65 7.90 12.60
C TYR A 233 -14.75 8.22 13.78
N ASP A 234 -14.58 9.49 14.10
CA ASP A 234 -13.75 9.95 15.21
C ASP A 234 -14.22 9.35 16.54
N ALA A 235 -15.54 9.36 16.78
CA ALA A 235 -16.13 8.79 17.98
C ALA A 235 -15.85 7.28 18.12
N LEU A 236 -15.96 6.51 17.02
CA LEU A 236 -15.66 5.07 17.01
C LEU A 236 -14.20 4.78 17.35
N ILE A 237 -13.26 5.54 16.81
CA ILE A 237 -11.84 5.38 17.10
C ILE A 237 -11.55 5.69 18.57
N GLU A 238 -12.11 6.77 19.12
CA GLU A 238 -11.92 7.12 20.52
C GLU A 238 -12.57 6.11 21.47
N GLU A 239 -13.74 5.57 21.13
CA GLU A 239 -14.39 4.52 21.90
C GLU A 239 -13.58 3.22 21.88
N ALA A 240 -13.05 2.82 20.71
CA ALA A 240 -12.21 1.64 20.58
C ALA A 240 -10.92 1.73 21.42
N LYS A 241 -10.35 2.91 21.57
CA LYS A 241 -9.18 3.15 22.43
C LYS A 241 -9.46 3.07 23.91
N ARG A 242 -10.67 3.42 24.33
CA ARG A 242 -11.05 3.47 25.75
C ARG A 242 -11.61 2.17 26.30
N THR A 243 -12.10 1.29 25.44
CA THR A 243 -12.70 0.03 25.87
C THR A 243 -11.66 -1.05 26.14
N SER A 244 -11.81 -1.77 27.25
CA SER A 244 -11.08 -3.00 27.53
C SER A 244 -11.77 -4.25 26.97
N ASN A 245 -12.98 -4.12 26.43
CA ASN A 245 -13.71 -5.20 25.79
C ASN A 245 -13.22 -5.37 24.33
N GLU A 246 -12.46 -6.43 24.09
CA GLU A 246 -11.86 -6.70 22.79
C GLU A 246 -12.92 -6.87 21.68
N ALA A 247 -14.04 -7.52 21.94
CA ALA A 247 -15.11 -7.69 20.96
C ALA A 247 -15.69 -6.34 20.52
N LYS A 248 -15.93 -5.44 21.48
CA LYS A 248 -16.40 -4.08 21.21
C LYS A 248 -15.36 -3.26 20.45
N GLN A 249 -14.08 -3.42 20.78
CA GLN A 249 -12.99 -2.78 20.06
C GLN A 249 -12.95 -3.19 18.59
N VAL A 250 -13.05 -4.50 18.32
CA VAL A 250 -13.08 -5.06 16.97
C VAL A 250 -14.29 -4.54 16.19
N GLU A 251 -15.48 -4.51 16.81
CA GLU A 251 -16.72 -3.99 16.22
C GLU A 251 -16.53 -2.52 15.80
N ASN A 252 -16.05 -1.66 16.70
CA ASN A 252 -15.84 -0.25 16.43
C ASN A 252 -14.84 -0.02 15.28
N TYR A 253 -13.74 -0.78 15.25
CA TYR A 253 -12.77 -0.68 14.15
C TYR A 253 -13.33 -1.15 12.81
N LYS A 254 -14.19 -2.16 12.78
CA LYS A 254 -14.86 -2.61 11.56
C LYS A 254 -15.88 -1.59 11.06
N GLU A 255 -16.66 -1.01 11.95
CA GLU A 255 -17.62 0.03 11.59
C GLU A 255 -16.89 1.31 11.10
N ALA A 256 -15.78 1.67 11.71
CA ALA A 256 -14.95 2.78 11.22
C ALA A 256 -14.44 2.53 9.80
N GLN A 257 -13.98 1.32 9.48
CA GLN A 257 -13.54 0.96 8.13
C GLN A 257 -14.67 1.04 7.11
N LYS A 258 -15.88 0.64 7.49
CA LYS A 258 -17.07 0.76 6.65
C LYS A 258 -17.35 2.22 6.30
N ILE A 259 -17.28 3.12 7.26
CA ILE A 259 -17.44 4.58 7.01
C ILE A 259 -16.38 5.08 6.02
N LEU A 260 -15.11 4.68 6.16
CA LEU A 260 -14.05 5.08 5.21
C LEU A 260 -14.36 4.65 3.79
N ALA A 261 -14.89 3.44 3.62
CA ALA A 261 -15.25 2.91 2.31
C ALA A 261 -16.49 3.61 1.74
N GLU A 262 -17.57 3.75 2.51
CA GLU A 262 -18.82 4.35 2.06
C GLU A 262 -18.69 5.83 1.71
N GLU A 263 -17.85 6.57 2.44
CA GLU A 263 -17.61 8.00 2.21
C GLU A 263 -16.41 8.27 1.28
N GLN A 264 -15.78 7.20 0.78
CA GLN A 264 -14.62 7.33 -0.11
C GLN A 264 -13.55 8.27 0.47
N ALA A 265 -13.13 8.01 1.71
CA ALA A 265 -12.06 8.75 2.38
C ALA A 265 -10.74 8.71 1.59
N ALA A 266 -10.55 7.65 0.85
CA ALA A 266 -9.60 7.42 -0.22
C ALA A 266 -10.12 6.25 -1.07
N ILE A 267 -9.64 6.11 -2.30
CA ILE A 267 -9.84 4.88 -3.07
C ILE A 267 -8.74 3.91 -2.67
N PHE A 268 -9.12 2.84 -1.98
CA PHE A 268 -8.23 1.78 -1.55
C PHE A 268 -7.98 0.85 -2.72
N LEU A 269 -6.73 0.68 -3.14
CA LEU A 269 -6.37 -0.01 -4.38
C LEU A 269 -5.91 -1.43 -4.11
N MET A 270 -4.76 -1.59 -3.46
CA MET A 270 -4.17 -2.90 -3.23
C MET A 270 -3.21 -2.91 -2.03
N ASP A 271 -2.98 -4.12 -1.49
CA ASP A 271 -1.79 -4.48 -0.73
C ASP A 271 -0.84 -5.23 -1.70
N PRO A 272 0.26 -4.61 -2.13
CA PRO A 272 1.23 -5.27 -2.99
C PRO A 272 1.99 -6.35 -2.21
N ASN A 273 2.41 -7.44 -2.87
CA ASN A 273 3.26 -8.41 -2.21
C ASN A 273 4.71 -7.91 -2.12
N THR A 274 5.36 -8.20 -1.00
CA THR A 274 6.81 -8.16 -0.91
C THR A 274 7.36 -9.42 -1.58
N ILE A 275 8.22 -9.23 -2.57
CA ILE A 275 8.88 -10.32 -3.31
C ILE A 275 10.35 -10.33 -2.92
N ILE A 276 10.83 -11.51 -2.57
CA ILE A 276 12.20 -11.75 -2.13
C ILE A 276 12.80 -12.85 -3.01
N ALA A 277 14.02 -12.65 -3.46
CA ALA A 277 14.81 -13.69 -4.10
C ALA A 277 15.96 -14.07 -3.16
N THR A 278 16.15 -15.39 -2.96
CA THR A 278 17.23 -15.93 -2.17
C THR A 278 17.99 -17.00 -2.95
N GLU A 279 19.26 -17.19 -2.62
CA GLU A 279 20.00 -18.36 -3.09
C GLU A 279 19.26 -19.65 -2.72
N LYS A 280 19.23 -20.63 -3.62
CA LYS A 280 18.63 -21.94 -3.34
C LYS A 280 19.36 -22.62 -2.19
N GLY A 281 18.59 -23.15 -1.25
CA GLY A 281 19.14 -23.77 -0.03
C GLY A 281 19.27 -22.81 1.15
N LEU A 282 19.05 -21.50 0.97
CA LEU A 282 18.88 -20.58 2.11
C LEU A 282 17.46 -20.73 2.65
N GLU A 283 17.35 -21.27 3.85
CA GLU A 283 16.10 -21.66 4.50
C GLU A 283 15.87 -20.84 5.79
N GLY A 284 14.69 -20.99 6.41
CA GLY A 284 14.35 -20.37 7.69
C GLY A 284 13.88 -18.91 7.59
N PHE A 285 13.63 -18.41 6.37
CA PHE A 285 13.04 -17.09 6.21
C PHE A 285 11.54 -17.11 6.56
N GLU A 286 11.12 -16.14 7.33
CA GLU A 286 9.71 -15.92 7.69
C GLU A 286 9.29 -14.50 7.31
N PHE A 287 8.09 -14.38 6.73
CA PHE A 287 7.46 -13.08 6.54
C PHE A 287 6.79 -12.60 7.83
N TYR A 288 6.97 -11.33 8.11
CA TYR A 288 6.28 -10.65 9.20
C TYR A 288 5.36 -9.56 8.61
N PRO A 289 4.23 -9.24 9.26
CA PRO A 289 3.33 -8.16 8.82
C PRO A 289 3.95 -6.74 8.94
N LEU A 290 5.23 -6.65 9.20
CA LEU A 290 6.04 -5.43 9.26
C LEU A 290 7.32 -5.67 8.44
N PRO A 291 7.99 -4.63 7.94
CA PRO A 291 9.26 -4.74 7.21
C PRO A 291 10.40 -5.11 8.18
N TYR A 292 10.33 -6.29 8.73
CA TYR A 292 11.26 -6.86 9.69
C TYR A 292 11.84 -8.17 9.15
N PHE A 293 13.15 -8.33 9.27
CA PHE A 293 13.86 -9.55 8.88
C PHE A 293 14.55 -10.17 10.08
N ASN A 294 14.17 -11.41 10.41
CA ASN A 294 14.82 -12.18 11.45
C ASN A 294 15.92 -13.06 10.85
N PHE A 295 17.10 -12.48 10.68
CA PHE A 295 18.25 -13.20 10.10
C PHE A 295 18.77 -14.32 11.00
N ALA A 296 18.46 -14.34 12.30
CA ALA A 296 18.92 -15.37 13.22
C ALA A 296 18.34 -16.76 12.90
N LYS A 297 17.15 -16.80 12.25
CA LYS A 297 16.50 -18.05 11.84
C LYS A 297 17.05 -18.64 10.54
N LEU A 298 17.79 -17.86 9.76
CA LEU A 298 18.32 -18.30 8.47
C LEU A 298 19.40 -19.37 8.63
N TYR A 299 19.42 -20.32 7.70
CA TYR A 299 20.47 -21.34 7.59
C TYR A 299 20.57 -21.86 6.16
N PHE A 300 21.73 -22.39 5.81
CA PHE A 300 21.88 -23.13 4.55
C PHE A 300 21.58 -24.61 4.80
N LYS A 301 20.70 -25.17 3.96
CA LYS A 301 20.44 -26.60 3.93
C LYS A 301 21.70 -27.29 3.40
N LYS A 302 22.19 -28.30 4.14
CA LYS A 302 23.33 -29.14 3.75
C LYS A 302 22.94 -30.08 2.62
#